data_241116df4748e8dec8202496ccd93bf1
#
_entry.id   241116df4748e8dec8202496ccd93bf1
#
_cell.length_a   1.000
_cell.length_b   1.000
_cell.length_c   1.000
_cell.angle_alpha   90.00
_cell.angle_beta   90.00
_cell.angle_gamma   90.00
#
_symmetry.space_group_name_H-M   'P 1'
#
loop_
_entity.id
_entity.type
_entity.pdbx_description
1 polymer ?
#
loop_
_entity_poly.entity_id
_entity_poly.type
_entity_poly.pdbx_seq_one_letter_code
_entity_poly.pdbx_strand_id
1 'polypeptide(L)'
;TGFLQGAEYAAEQQGLTVDLRTWFAGTYSASDDTTNRMLDWCNNGTTLLFVNGGNLIASAIDAAKETTSGNEVRVMASDYDQNDSSDLILGSAIKCYNSAVQQELYAFFSGNAAWDQTAAGQSEKVG
;
A
#
# COMPACT_ATOMS: atom_id res chain seq x y z
N THR A 1 1.74 -1.88 8.44
CA THR A 1 2.01 -1.15 9.70
C THR A 1 2.09 0.35 9.45
N GLY A 2 2.96 0.83 8.54
CA GLY A 2 3.14 2.27 8.29
C GLY A 2 1.87 3.00 7.86
N PHE A 3 1.06 2.39 6.99
CA PHE A 3 -0.23 2.99 6.57
C PHE A 3 -1.17 3.21 7.76
N LEU A 4 -1.30 2.20 8.64
CA LEU A 4 -2.16 2.32 9.83
C LEU A 4 -1.71 3.45 10.74
N GLN A 5 -0.41 3.49 11.07
CA GLN A 5 0.15 4.56 11.90
C GLN A 5 -0.06 5.94 11.29
N GLY A 6 0.11 6.06 9.96
CA GLY A 6 -0.14 7.31 9.24
C GLY A 6 -1.61 7.72 9.27
N ALA A 7 -2.54 6.78 9.12
CA ALA A 7 -3.97 7.04 9.18
C ALA A 7 -4.42 7.47 10.59
N GLU A 8 -3.94 6.79 11.63
CA GLU A 8 -4.20 7.15 13.03
C GLU A 8 -3.66 8.55 13.35
N TYR A 9 -2.41 8.82 12.97
CA TYR A 9 -1.79 10.13 13.16
C TYR A 9 -2.57 11.24 12.44
N ALA A 10 -2.93 11.04 11.18
CA ALA A 10 -3.68 12.03 10.41
C ALA A 10 -5.08 12.29 11.01
N ALA A 11 -5.76 11.25 11.48
CA ALA A 11 -7.05 11.36 12.15
C ALA A 11 -6.93 12.16 13.44
N GLU A 12 -5.92 11.89 14.28
CA GLU A 12 -5.66 12.62 15.51
C GLU A 12 -5.42 14.12 15.26
N GLN A 13 -4.59 14.46 14.24
CA GLN A 13 -4.33 15.86 13.86
C GLN A 13 -5.60 16.62 13.42
N GLN A 14 -6.58 15.90 12.91
CA GLN A 14 -7.86 16.44 12.41
C GLN A 14 -8.98 16.38 13.46
N GLY A 15 -8.72 15.79 14.63
CA GLY A 15 -9.76 15.54 15.65
C GLY A 15 -10.82 14.53 15.21
N LEU A 16 -10.45 13.60 14.30
CA LEU A 16 -11.31 12.57 13.75
C LEU A 16 -11.01 11.22 14.39
N THR A 17 -12.00 10.33 14.34
CA THR A 17 -11.82 8.91 14.67
C THR A 17 -11.85 8.09 13.38
N VAL A 18 -10.90 7.17 13.24
CA VAL A 18 -10.84 6.24 12.12
C VAL A 18 -10.98 4.80 12.61
N ASP A 19 -11.84 4.02 11.98
CA ASP A 19 -11.94 2.57 12.21
C ASP A 19 -11.03 1.85 11.21
N LEU A 20 -10.00 1.16 11.70
CA LEU A 20 -8.98 0.51 10.90
C LEU A 20 -9.09 -1.02 11.03
N ARG A 21 -9.18 -1.68 9.89
CA ARG A 21 -9.19 -3.15 9.77
C ARG A 21 -7.98 -3.61 8.99
N THR A 22 -7.39 -4.72 9.39
CA THR A 22 -6.25 -5.33 8.70
C THR A 22 -6.48 -6.80 8.44
N TRP A 23 -5.94 -7.25 7.32
CA TRP A 23 -5.94 -8.65 6.95
C TRP A 23 -4.71 -9.00 6.13
N PHE A 24 -4.14 -10.16 6.40
CA PHE A 24 -3.06 -10.73 5.62
C PHE A 24 -3.65 -11.80 4.68
N ALA A 25 -3.68 -11.48 3.40
CA ALA A 25 -4.28 -12.36 2.38
C ALA A 25 -3.52 -13.67 2.17
N GLY A 26 -2.22 -13.72 2.54
CA GLY A 26 -1.36 -14.89 2.30
C GLY A 26 -1.01 -15.11 0.82
N THR A 27 -1.36 -14.19 -0.04
CA THR A 27 -1.13 -14.24 -1.50
C THR A 27 -0.90 -12.84 -2.04
N TYR A 28 -0.31 -12.76 -3.22
CA TYR A 28 -0.15 -11.53 -4.01
C TYR A 28 -1.04 -11.51 -5.27
N SER A 29 -1.89 -12.54 -5.43
CA SER A 29 -2.75 -12.69 -6.59
C SER A 29 -4.19 -12.36 -6.28
N ALA A 30 -4.88 -11.70 -7.22
CA ALA A 30 -6.31 -11.50 -7.16
C ALA A 30 -7.04 -12.86 -7.22
N SER A 31 -8.15 -12.96 -6.51
CA SER A 31 -9.03 -14.13 -6.51
C SER A 31 -10.43 -13.73 -6.03
N ASP A 32 -11.41 -14.57 -6.34
CA ASP A 32 -12.79 -14.38 -5.88
C ASP A 32 -12.88 -14.33 -4.36
N ASP A 33 -12.11 -15.18 -3.65
CA ASP A 33 -12.08 -15.18 -2.19
C ASP A 33 -11.58 -13.84 -1.63
N THR A 34 -10.53 -13.28 -2.25
CA THR A 34 -9.98 -11.99 -1.86
C THR A 34 -10.96 -10.86 -2.16
N THR A 35 -11.59 -10.88 -3.33
CA THR A 35 -12.62 -9.91 -3.73
C THR A 35 -13.82 -9.97 -2.78
N ASN A 36 -14.34 -11.15 -2.51
CA ASN A 36 -15.48 -11.34 -1.60
C ASN A 36 -15.19 -10.84 -0.18
N ARG A 37 -13.97 -11.06 0.31
CA ARG A 37 -13.56 -10.57 1.63
C ARG A 37 -13.52 -9.05 1.70
N MET A 38 -12.98 -8.39 0.67
CA MET A 38 -12.95 -6.93 0.57
C MET A 38 -14.36 -6.36 0.35
N LEU A 39 -15.17 -7.01 -0.46
CA LEU A 39 -16.57 -6.65 -0.70
C LEU A 39 -17.40 -6.70 0.60
N ASP A 40 -17.20 -7.73 1.43
CA ASP A 40 -17.85 -7.79 2.74
C ASP A 40 -17.48 -6.57 3.61
N TRP A 41 -16.22 -6.15 3.61
CA TRP A 41 -15.81 -4.93 4.31
C TRP A 41 -16.47 -3.68 3.76
N CYS A 42 -16.52 -3.53 2.42
CA CYS A 42 -17.19 -2.41 1.77
C CYS A 42 -18.67 -2.35 2.13
N ASN A 43 -19.36 -3.48 2.08
CA ASN A 43 -20.77 -3.58 2.44
C ASN A 43 -21.04 -3.30 3.93
N ASN A 44 -20.03 -3.50 4.78
CA ASN A 44 -20.06 -3.18 6.21
C ASN A 44 -19.44 -1.81 6.56
N GLY A 45 -19.38 -0.89 5.59
CA GLY A 45 -19.08 0.52 5.82
C GLY A 45 -17.63 0.94 5.60
N THR A 46 -16.75 0.06 5.10
CA THR A 46 -15.40 0.47 4.70
C THR A 46 -15.48 1.34 3.45
N THR A 47 -14.88 2.53 3.50
CA THR A 47 -14.87 3.52 2.41
C THR A 47 -13.52 3.66 1.73
N LEU A 48 -12.45 3.12 2.32
CA LEU A 48 -11.11 3.14 1.75
C LEU A 48 -10.44 1.78 1.92
N LEU A 49 -9.95 1.20 0.83
CA LEU A 49 -9.13 0.01 0.82
C LEU A 49 -7.69 0.39 0.48
N PHE A 50 -6.75 0.11 1.37
CA PHE A 50 -5.32 0.17 1.07
C PHE A 50 -4.79 -1.24 0.79
N VAL A 51 -4.25 -1.45 -0.38
CA VAL A 51 -3.72 -2.75 -0.81
C VAL A 51 -2.21 -2.69 -0.97
N ASN A 52 -1.52 -3.53 -0.23
CA ASN A 52 -0.06 -3.64 -0.27
C ASN A 52 0.35 -5.04 -0.73
N GLY A 53 0.47 -5.21 -2.03
CA GLY A 53 1.04 -6.44 -2.59
C GLY A 53 0.48 -6.87 -3.94
N GLY A 54 1.34 -6.89 -4.93
CA GLY A 54 1.11 -7.49 -6.24
C GLY A 54 -0.21 -7.15 -6.92
N ASN A 55 -0.86 -8.14 -7.48
CA ASN A 55 -2.12 -7.98 -8.22
C ASN A 55 -3.39 -7.96 -7.33
N LEU A 56 -3.25 -7.94 -6.01
CA LEU A 56 -4.40 -7.83 -5.09
C LEU A 56 -5.24 -6.57 -5.32
N ILE A 57 -4.65 -5.54 -5.93
CA ILE A 57 -5.33 -4.29 -6.29
C ILE A 57 -6.55 -4.55 -7.20
N ALA A 58 -6.48 -5.54 -8.09
CA ALA A 58 -7.61 -5.90 -8.95
C ALA A 58 -8.82 -6.35 -8.11
N SER A 59 -8.61 -7.21 -7.11
CA SER A 59 -9.68 -7.62 -6.18
C SER A 59 -10.27 -6.45 -5.40
N ALA A 60 -9.46 -5.46 -5.01
CA ALA A 60 -9.96 -4.27 -4.32
C ALA A 60 -10.79 -3.37 -5.23
N ILE A 61 -10.37 -3.20 -6.47
CA ILE A 61 -11.13 -2.44 -7.49
C ILE A 61 -12.47 -3.12 -7.77
N ASP A 62 -12.47 -4.44 -7.94
CA ASP A 62 -13.70 -5.19 -8.19
C ASP A 62 -14.65 -5.12 -6.98
N ALA A 63 -14.15 -5.31 -5.77
CA ALA A 63 -14.94 -5.14 -4.55
C ALA A 63 -15.53 -3.73 -4.39
N ALA A 64 -14.74 -2.69 -4.73
CA ALA A 64 -15.21 -1.31 -4.67
C ALA A 64 -16.31 -1.02 -5.73
N LYS A 65 -16.25 -1.66 -6.90
CA LYS A 65 -17.29 -1.55 -7.94
C LYS A 65 -18.58 -2.29 -7.59
N GLU A 66 -18.46 -3.45 -6.93
CA GLU A 66 -19.56 -4.36 -6.65
C GLU A 66 -20.29 -4.03 -5.34
N THR A 67 -19.76 -3.12 -4.51
CA THR A 67 -20.39 -2.78 -3.23
C THR A 67 -21.83 -2.27 -3.40
N THR A 68 -22.68 -2.72 -2.52
CA THR A 68 -24.10 -2.31 -2.46
C THR A 68 -24.40 -1.42 -1.24
N SER A 69 -23.37 -1.02 -0.51
CA SER A 69 -23.50 -0.22 0.72
C SER A 69 -24.09 1.18 0.51
N GLY A 70 -24.10 1.67 -0.73
CA GLY A 70 -24.45 3.05 -1.08
C GLY A 70 -23.33 4.06 -0.78
N ASN A 71 -22.24 3.64 -0.18
CA ASN A 71 -21.06 4.46 0.06
C ASN A 71 -20.12 4.43 -1.16
N GLU A 72 -19.50 5.57 -1.42
CA GLU A 72 -18.39 5.61 -2.38
C GLU A 72 -17.16 4.95 -1.73
N VAL A 73 -16.66 3.89 -2.37
CA VAL A 73 -15.44 3.20 -1.93
C VAL A 73 -14.28 3.58 -2.83
N ARG A 74 -13.18 3.99 -2.23
CA ARG A 74 -11.93 4.32 -2.91
C ARG A 74 -10.83 3.33 -2.57
N VAL A 75 -9.79 3.30 -3.41
CA VAL A 75 -8.67 2.38 -3.27
C VAL A 75 -7.37 3.17 -3.25
N MET A 76 -6.45 2.78 -2.39
CA MET A 76 -5.04 3.20 -2.43
C MET A 76 -4.18 2.02 -2.84
N ALA A 77 -3.34 2.24 -3.83
CA ALA A 77 -2.42 1.27 -4.38
C ALA A 77 -1.04 1.33 -3.70
N SER A 78 -0.16 0.40 -4.03
CA SER A 78 1.23 0.37 -3.59
C SER A 78 2.19 0.03 -4.71
N ASP A 79 3.49 0.11 -4.41
CA ASP A 79 4.64 -0.28 -5.21
C ASP A 79 5.03 0.72 -6.30
N TYR A 80 4.15 1.06 -7.22
CA TYR A 80 4.34 2.03 -8.30
C TYR A 80 3.06 2.86 -8.49
N ASP A 81 3.13 3.92 -9.29
CA ASP A 81 1.96 4.74 -9.60
C ASP A 81 0.95 3.94 -10.45
N GLN A 82 -0.23 3.77 -9.91
CA GLN A 82 -1.33 3.02 -10.52
C GLN A 82 -2.58 3.88 -10.76
N ASN A 83 -2.46 5.20 -10.67
CA ASN A 83 -3.61 6.10 -10.76
C ASN A 83 -4.39 5.95 -12.08
N ASP A 84 -3.70 5.67 -13.18
CA ASP A 84 -4.32 5.47 -14.49
C ASP A 84 -5.04 4.11 -14.65
N SER A 85 -4.90 3.21 -13.67
CA SER A 85 -5.49 1.87 -13.75
C SER A 85 -6.99 1.86 -13.44
N SER A 86 -7.49 2.82 -12.67
CA SER A 86 -8.91 2.97 -12.34
C SER A 86 -9.19 4.32 -11.70
N ASP A 87 -10.35 4.92 -12.03
CA ASP A 87 -10.85 6.15 -11.40
C ASP A 87 -11.15 6.00 -9.90
N LEU A 88 -11.19 4.78 -9.40
CA LEU A 88 -11.38 4.48 -7.97
C LEU A 88 -10.09 4.64 -7.16
N ILE A 89 -8.93 4.74 -7.82
CA ILE A 89 -7.64 4.88 -7.14
C ILE A 89 -7.44 6.34 -6.75
N LEU A 90 -7.29 6.59 -5.44
CA LEU A 90 -7.00 7.92 -4.90
C LEU A 90 -5.52 8.29 -5.00
N GLY A 91 -4.65 7.30 -5.01
CA GLY A 91 -3.21 7.48 -5.03
C GLY A 91 -2.47 6.17 -4.79
N SER A 92 -1.15 6.23 -4.88
CA SER A 92 -0.29 5.08 -4.76
C SER A 92 0.87 5.34 -3.79
N ALA A 93 1.11 4.42 -2.86
CA ALA A 93 2.30 4.42 -2.01
C ALA A 93 3.48 3.87 -2.83
N ILE A 94 4.24 4.77 -3.44
CA ILE A 94 5.31 4.44 -4.39
C ILE A 94 6.58 4.06 -3.64
N LYS A 95 7.25 2.99 -4.07
CA LYS A 95 8.59 2.62 -3.63
C LYS A 95 9.64 3.26 -4.53
N CYS A 96 10.55 4.05 -3.95
CA CYS A 96 11.58 4.79 -4.69
C CYS A 96 12.76 3.89 -5.09
N TYR A 97 12.52 2.83 -5.86
CA TYR A 97 13.55 1.86 -6.26
C TYR A 97 14.75 2.50 -6.98
N ASN A 98 14.51 3.49 -7.86
CA ASN A 98 15.60 4.16 -8.56
C ASN A 98 16.57 4.83 -7.60
N SER A 99 16.06 5.59 -6.62
CA SER A 99 16.89 6.26 -5.63
C SER A 99 17.66 5.25 -4.77
N ALA A 100 17.00 4.17 -4.35
CA ALA A 100 17.63 3.11 -3.59
C ALA A 100 18.80 2.50 -4.35
N VAL A 101 18.57 2.05 -5.58
CA VAL A 101 19.61 1.42 -6.41
C VAL A 101 20.76 2.39 -6.70
N GLN A 102 20.45 3.65 -7.02
CA GLN A 102 21.49 4.66 -7.28
C GLN A 102 22.35 4.92 -6.05
N GLN A 103 21.78 5.03 -4.87
CA GLN A 103 22.52 5.25 -3.61
C GLN A 103 23.44 4.07 -3.32
N GLU A 104 22.96 2.85 -3.45
CA GLU A 104 23.72 1.65 -3.20
C GLU A 104 24.89 1.48 -4.21
N LEU A 105 24.61 1.70 -5.49
CA LEU A 105 25.66 1.67 -6.52
C LEU A 105 26.69 2.76 -6.30
N TYR A 106 26.28 3.97 -5.94
CA TYR A 106 27.21 5.06 -5.65
C TYR A 106 28.07 4.73 -4.44
N ALA A 107 27.49 4.23 -3.35
CA ALA A 107 28.24 3.83 -2.16
C ALA A 107 29.27 2.74 -2.49
N PHE A 108 28.88 1.73 -3.28
CA PHE A 108 29.77 0.65 -3.69
C PHE A 108 30.93 1.14 -4.56
N PHE A 109 30.65 1.91 -5.63
CA PHE A 109 31.67 2.34 -6.60
C PHE A 109 32.52 3.54 -6.14
N SER A 110 32.06 4.32 -5.14
CA SER A 110 32.86 5.42 -4.60
C SER A 110 34.02 4.96 -3.71
N GLY A 111 34.18 3.65 -3.53
CA GLY A 111 35.24 3.06 -2.70
C GLY A 111 35.07 3.38 -1.21
N ASN A 112 33.88 3.72 -0.79
CA ASN A 112 33.59 3.99 0.60
C ASN A 112 33.52 2.66 1.36
N ALA A 113 34.53 2.41 2.21
CA ALA A 113 34.62 1.19 3.03
C ALA A 113 33.40 0.97 3.96
N ALA A 114 32.55 1.97 4.09
CA ALA A 114 31.29 1.87 4.83
C ALA A 114 30.31 0.84 4.22
N TRP A 115 30.36 0.57 2.91
CA TRP A 115 29.51 -0.43 2.28
C TRP A 115 29.60 -1.80 2.97
N ASP A 116 30.83 -2.33 3.11
CA ASP A 116 31.05 -3.67 3.68
C ASP A 116 30.71 -3.75 5.17
N GLN A 117 30.79 -2.64 5.88
CA GLN A 117 30.61 -2.61 7.34
C GLN A 117 29.19 -2.28 7.76
N THR A 118 28.45 -1.53 6.96
CA THR A 118 27.12 -1.02 7.32
C THR A 118 26.00 -1.66 6.53
N ALA A 119 26.22 -2.03 5.26
CA ALA A 119 25.18 -2.54 4.40
C ALA A 119 25.03 -4.06 4.42
N ALA A 120 26.10 -4.81 4.76
CA ALA A 120 26.07 -6.27 4.75
C ALA A 120 25.07 -6.81 5.77
N GLY A 121 23.99 -7.45 5.26
CA GLY A 121 22.94 -8.06 6.07
C GLY A 121 21.96 -7.06 6.71
N GLN A 122 22.00 -5.79 6.31
CA GLN A 122 21.08 -4.76 6.80
C GLN A 122 20.00 -4.44 5.76
N SER A 123 18.86 -3.98 6.25
CA SER A 123 17.82 -3.38 5.42
C SER A 123 17.88 -1.87 5.57
N GLU A 124 18.10 -1.15 4.49
CA GLU A 124 18.10 0.31 4.51
C GLU A 124 16.75 0.90 4.14
N LYS A 125 16.39 1.99 4.80
CA LYS A 125 15.26 2.83 4.41
C LYS A 125 15.77 3.89 3.45
N VAL A 126 15.31 3.81 2.22
CA VAL A 126 15.56 4.83 1.21
C VAL A 126 14.26 5.60 1.01
N GLY A 127 14.25 6.85 1.38
CA GLY A 127 13.11 7.75 1.28
C GLY A 127 13.18 8.66 0.06
#